data_3747213c90aacc5fc75382fd19a49093
#
_entry.id   3747213c90aacc5fc75382fd19a49093
#
_cell.length_a   1.000
_cell.length_b   1.000
_cell.length_c   1.000
_cell.angle_alpha   90.00
_cell.angle_beta   90.00
_cell.angle_gamma   90.00
#
_symmetry.space_group_name_H-M   'P 1'
#
loop_
_entity.id
_entity.type
_entity.pdbx_description
1 polymer ?
#
loop_
_entity_poly.entity_id
_entity_poly.type
_entity_poly.pdbx_seq_one_letter_code
_entity_poly.pdbx_strand_id
1 'polypeptide(L)'
;MLTNIQYRILKRFSPGAPDVCGGRTYEEKSKLAVLLGDGFFAKIEGKVVVDFGCGEGTEAIEMAERGAKRVIGVDIREDVLQTARQKAANAGVQNICVFASSTNELADIVISVDAFEHFGDPAGILRIMNSLLKSAGEVLVSFGPTWYHPLGGHLFSVFPWAHLIFSEKALIRWRSGFKTDGATRFREVAGGLNQITIAKFEELVAGSPLRLASLELVPIEKLRLLHNRLTREFTTSVVRCRLVKRT
;
A
#
# COMPACT_ATOMS: atom_id res chain seq x y z
N MET A 1 -7.85 -3.36 33.73
CA MET A 1 -9.22 -2.84 33.85
C MET A 1 -9.64 -2.05 32.61
N LEU A 2 -8.89 -1.03 32.17
CA LEU A 2 -9.21 -0.16 31.02
C LEU A 2 -9.41 -0.94 29.70
N THR A 3 -8.49 -1.86 29.34
CA THR A 3 -8.59 -2.69 28.14
C THR A 3 -9.88 -3.50 28.06
N ASN A 4 -10.37 -4.00 29.20
CA ASN A 4 -11.63 -4.76 29.26
C ASN A 4 -12.85 -3.87 28.98
N ILE A 5 -12.82 -2.64 29.47
CA ILE A 5 -13.89 -1.65 29.22
C ILE A 5 -13.89 -1.28 27.74
N GLN A 6 -12.73 -0.93 27.20
CA GLN A 6 -12.56 -0.59 25.79
C GLN A 6 -13.02 -1.73 24.88
N TYR A 7 -12.65 -2.97 25.19
CA TYR A 7 -13.08 -4.16 24.43
C TYR A 7 -14.60 -4.33 24.42
N ARG A 8 -15.26 -4.13 25.57
CA ARG A 8 -16.73 -4.20 25.65
C ARG A 8 -17.41 -3.11 24.80
N ILE A 9 -16.85 -1.90 24.82
CA ILE A 9 -17.32 -0.80 24.00
C ILE A 9 -17.18 -1.16 22.51
N LEU A 10 -16.00 -1.60 22.07
CA LEU A 10 -15.75 -2.02 20.68
C LEU A 10 -16.74 -3.09 20.22
N LYS A 11 -16.96 -4.14 21.02
CA LYS A 11 -17.96 -5.19 20.72
C LYS A 11 -19.39 -4.67 20.62
N ARG A 12 -19.73 -3.61 21.34
CA ARG A 12 -21.06 -3.00 21.28
C ARG A 12 -21.28 -2.22 19.99
N PHE A 13 -20.24 -1.59 19.45
CA PHE A 13 -20.30 -0.86 18.16
C PHE A 13 -20.23 -1.80 16.97
N SER A 14 -19.42 -2.85 17.03
CA SER A 14 -19.29 -3.82 15.95
C SER A 14 -18.93 -5.20 16.52
N PRO A 15 -19.65 -6.26 16.13
CA PRO A 15 -19.24 -7.64 16.43
C PRO A 15 -17.92 -8.02 15.74
N GLY A 16 -17.48 -7.22 14.76
CA GLY A 16 -16.38 -7.52 13.84
C GLY A 16 -16.86 -8.32 12.64
N ALA A 17 -16.15 -8.16 11.52
CA ALA A 17 -16.36 -8.95 10.32
C ALA A 17 -15.00 -9.27 9.68
N PRO A 18 -14.79 -10.48 9.14
CA PRO A 18 -13.53 -10.88 8.54
C PRO A 18 -13.16 -10.05 7.29
N ASP A 19 -14.14 -9.43 6.61
CA ASP A 19 -13.99 -8.89 5.24
C ASP A 19 -14.20 -7.35 5.13
N VAL A 20 -14.06 -6.60 6.22
CA VAL A 20 -14.37 -5.15 6.25
C VAL A 20 -13.40 -4.28 5.41
N CYS A 21 -12.26 -4.82 4.99
CA CYS A 21 -11.27 -4.13 4.13
C CYS A 21 -11.32 -4.54 2.65
N GLY A 22 -12.45 -5.05 2.16
CA GLY A 22 -12.62 -5.33 0.73
C GLY A 22 -12.62 -4.04 -0.10
N GLY A 23 -11.74 -3.98 -1.08
CA GLY A 23 -11.48 -2.82 -1.94
C GLY A 23 -12.61 -2.43 -2.90
N ARG A 24 -13.82 -2.22 -2.41
CA ARG A 24 -14.97 -1.74 -3.21
C ARG A 24 -14.75 -0.39 -3.91
N THR A 25 -13.67 0.32 -3.54
CA THR A 25 -13.37 1.65 -4.10
C THR A 25 -13.00 1.60 -5.59
N TYR A 26 -12.63 0.45 -6.12
CA TYR A 26 -12.12 0.26 -7.49
C TYR A 26 -13.03 -0.60 -8.37
N GLU A 27 -14.29 -0.89 -7.92
CA GLU A 27 -15.24 -1.64 -8.74
C GLU A 27 -15.40 -0.93 -10.11
N GLU A 28 -15.13 -1.65 -11.20
CA GLU A 28 -15.19 -1.21 -12.60
C GLU A 28 -14.09 -0.24 -13.10
N LYS A 29 -13.06 0.08 -12.31
CA LYS A 29 -11.97 0.97 -12.73
C LYS A 29 -10.60 0.33 -12.50
N SER A 30 -9.66 0.59 -13.40
CA SER A 30 -8.26 0.25 -13.16
C SER A 30 -7.76 0.96 -11.90
N LYS A 31 -7.30 0.19 -10.92
CA LYS A 31 -6.69 0.71 -9.70
C LYS A 31 -5.45 1.54 -10.02
N LEU A 32 -4.64 1.11 -11.01
CA LEU A 32 -3.47 1.83 -11.47
C LEU A 32 -3.83 3.20 -12.06
N ALA A 33 -4.86 3.28 -12.91
CA ALA A 33 -5.32 4.56 -13.47
C ALA A 33 -5.83 5.50 -12.35
N VAL A 34 -6.61 4.97 -11.41
CA VAL A 34 -7.12 5.76 -10.29
C VAL A 34 -6.01 6.25 -9.37
N LEU A 35 -5.02 5.41 -9.06
CA LEU A 35 -3.99 5.73 -8.06
C LEU A 35 -2.74 6.40 -8.66
N LEU A 36 -2.41 6.14 -9.93
CA LEU A 36 -1.21 6.69 -10.57
C LEU A 36 -1.53 7.69 -11.71
N GLY A 37 -2.81 7.84 -12.04
CA GLY A 37 -3.30 8.76 -13.08
C GLY A 37 -3.41 8.10 -14.46
N ASP A 38 -4.24 8.71 -15.32
CA ASP A 38 -4.57 8.17 -16.65
C ASP A 38 -3.36 8.05 -17.61
N GLY A 39 -2.33 8.88 -17.42
CA GLY A 39 -1.09 8.82 -18.21
C GLY A 39 -0.14 7.68 -17.83
N PHE A 40 -0.44 6.91 -16.79
CA PHE A 40 0.45 5.85 -16.29
C PHE A 40 0.73 4.77 -17.35
N PHE A 41 -0.28 4.31 -18.06
CA PHE A 41 -0.12 3.23 -19.05
C PHE A 41 0.75 3.66 -20.25
N ALA A 42 0.62 4.89 -20.72
CA ALA A 42 1.52 5.43 -21.75
C ALA A 42 2.99 5.52 -21.25
N LYS A 43 3.17 5.76 -19.95
CA LYS A 43 4.50 5.84 -19.32
C LYS A 43 5.20 4.48 -19.26
N ILE A 44 4.47 3.38 -19.07
CA ILE A 44 5.05 2.03 -18.94
C ILE A 44 5.23 1.31 -20.28
N GLU A 45 4.68 1.83 -21.37
CA GLU A 45 4.78 1.21 -22.68
C GLU A 45 6.24 0.97 -23.09
N GLY A 46 6.58 -0.28 -23.43
CA GLY A 46 7.93 -0.70 -23.78
C GLY A 46 8.95 -0.68 -22.63
N LYS A 47 8.53 -0.47 -21.38
CA LYS A 47 9.42 -0.37 -20.20
C LYS A 47 9.49 -1.69 -19.43
N VAL A 48 10.58 -1.83 -18.66
CA VAL A 48 10.72 -2.83 -17.61
C VAL A 48 10.18 -2.22 -16.32
N VAL A 49 9.18 -2.87 -15.71
CA VAL A 49 8.49 -2.40 -14.50
C VAL A 49 8.63 -3.44 -13.39
N VAL A 50 8.95 -3.00 -12.19
CA VAL A 50 8.86 -3.82 -10.96
C VAL A 50 7.64 -3.36 -10.17
N ASP A 51 6.74 -4.29 -9.85
CA ASP A 51 5.61 -4.11 -8.94
C ASP A 51 6.01 -4.62 -7.56
N PHE A 52 6.29 -3.70 -6.63
CA PHE A 52 6.82 -4.03 -5.31
C PHE A 52 5.71 -4.09 -4.27
N GLY A 53 5.43 -5.29 -3.76
CA GLY A 53 4.24 -5.62 -2.97
C GLY A 53 3.07 -6.02 -3.88
N CYS A 54 3.33 -6.81 -4.92
CA CYS A 54 2.39 -7.12 -6.00
C CYS A 54 1.19 -7.98 -5.57
N GLY A 55 1.21 -8.56 -4.37
CA GLY A 55 0.14 -9.46 -3.93
C GLY A 55 -0.15 -10.57 -4.95
N GLU A 56 -1.41 -10.72 -5.30
CA GLU A 56 -1.90 -11.72 -6.28
C GLU A 56 -1.69 -11.29 -7.75
N GLY A 57 -0.93 -10.23 -8.01
CA GLY A 57 -0.44 -9.85 -9.33
C GLY A 57 -1.42 -9.16 -10.26
N THR A 58 -2.56 -8.70 -9.76
CA THR A 58 -3.60 -8.08 -10.61
C THR A 58 -3.08 -6.87 -11.37
N GLU A 59 -2.39 -5.96 -10.68
CA GLU A 59 -1.80 -4.74 -11.25
C GLU A 59 -0.64 -5.07 -12.18
N ALA A 60 0.20 -6.05 -11.83
CA ALA A 60 1.31 -6.51 -12.67
C ALA A 60 0.83 -7.11 -13.99
N ILE A 61 -0.24 -7.92 -13.95
CA ILE A 61 -0.86 -8.50 -15.15
C ILE A 61 -1.45 -7.40 -16.03
N GLU A 62 -2.20 -6.45 -15.46
CA GLU A 62 -2.75 -5.33 -16.22
C GLU A 62 -1.64 -4.51 -16.92
N MET A 63 -0.50 -4.27 -16.25
CA MET A 63 0.64 -3.59 -16.89
C MET A 63 1.21 -4.38 -18.08
N ALA A 64 1.30 -5.70 -17.97
CA ALA A 64 1.75 -6.56 -19.07
C ALA A 64 0.80 -6.51 -20.26
N GLU A 65 -0.52 -6.57 -20.02
CA GLU A 65 -1.56 -6.46 -21.04
C GLU A 65 -1.59 -5.08 -21.71
N ARG A 66 -1.18 -4.03 -20.97
CA ARG A 66 -1.15 -2.63 -21.43
C ARG A 66 0.19 -2.20 -22.03
N GLY A 67 1.05 -3.14 -22.44
CA GLY A 67 2.21 -2.86 -23.28
C GLY A 67 3.53 -2.64 -22.52
N ALA A 68 3.62 -2.96 -21.23
CA ALA A 68 4.92 -3.06 -20.58
C ALA A 68 5.78 -4.13 -21.29
N LYS A 69 7.07 -3.84 -21.52
CA LYS A 69 7.99 -4.81 -22.12
C LYS A 69 8.22 -6.02 -21.21
N ARG A 70 8.29 -5.80 -19.92
CA ARG A 70 8.45 -6.81 -18.88
C ARG A 70 7.95 -6.29 -17.55
N VAL A 71 7.27 -7.13 -16.80
CA VAL A 71 6.81 -6.84 -15.44
C VAL A 71 7.34 -7.89 -14.48
N ILE A 72 7.92 -7.46 -13.37
CA ILE A 72 8.38 -8.32 -12.28
C ILE A 72 7.57 -7.98 -11.04
N GLY A 73 6.64 -8.84 -10.66
CA GLY A 73 5.90 -8.75 -9.41
C GLY A 73 6.74 -9.30 -8.26
N VAL A 74 6.91 -8.53 -7.20
CA VAL A 74 7.67 -8.91 -6.00
C VAL A 74 6.77 -8.89 -4.78
N ASP A 75 6.64 -10.01 -4.09
CA ASP A 75 5.97 -10.13 -2.78
C ASP A 75 6.66 -11.19 -1.94
N ILE A 76 6.69 -11.03 -0.61
CA ILE A 76 7.33 -11.98 0.31
C ILE A 76 6.50 -13.24 0.57
N ARG A 77 5.21 -13.23 0.22
CA ARG A 77 4.25 -14.30 0.49
C ARG A 77 4.15 -15.23 -0.71
N GLU A 78 4.69 -16.43 -0.58
CA GLU A 78 4.74 -17.40 -1.68
C GLU A 78 3.35 -17.87 -2.13
N ASP A 79 2.38 -17.96 -1.22
CA ASP A 79 1.00 -18.35 -1.51
C ASP A 79 0.31 -17.37 -2.49
N VAL A 80 0.49 -16.06 -2.29
CA VAL A 80 -0.05 -15.05 -3.22
C VAL A 80 0.72 -15.02 -4.55
N LEU A 81 2.06 -15.26 -4.53
CA LEU A 81 2.85 -15.37 -5.75
C LEU A 81 2.43 -16.57 -6.60
N GLN A 82 2.05 -17.67 -5.98
CA GLN A 82 1.52 -18.85 -6.68
C GLN A 82 0.21 -18.52 -7.39
N THR A 83 -0.69 -17.82 -6.69
CA THR A 83 -1.94 -17.32 -7.28
C THR A 83 -1.66 -16.36 -8.44
N ALA A 84 -0.70 -15.44 -8.27
CA ALA A 84 -0.31 -14.47 -9.30
C ALA A 84 0.23 -15.16 -10.57
N ARG A 85 1.09 -16.18 -10.43
CA ARG A 85 1.60 -16.97 -11.56
C ARG A 85 0.48 -17.68 -12.32
N GLN A 86 -0.50 -18.25 -11.59
CA GLN A 86 -1.65 -18.89 -12.22
C GLN A 86 -2.53 -17.89 -12.98
N LYS A 87 -2.78 -16.71 -12.40
CA LYS A 87 -3.52 -15.63 -13.06
C LYS A 87 -2.81 -15.15 -14.33
N ALA A 88 -1.48 -14.95 -14.28
CA ALA A 88 -0.69 -14.55 -15.44
C ALA A 88 -0.70 -15.61 -16.57
N ALA A 89 -0.65 -16.89 -16.21
CA ALA A 89 -0.79 -17.98 -17.19
C ALA A 89 -2.19 -17.98 -17.83
N ASN A 90 -3.24 -17.79 -17.05
CA ASN A 90 -4.62 -17.71 -17.54
C ASN A 90 -4.84 -16.49 -18.47
N ALA A 91 -4.16 -15.37 -18.18
CA ALA A 91 -4.17 -14.18 -19.02
C ALA A 91 -3.23 -14.26 -20.25
N GLY A 92 -2.41 -15.31 -20.37
CA GLY A 92 -1.48 -15.49 -21.49
C GLY A 92 -0.26 -14.57 -21.45
N VAL A 93 0.04 -13.93 -20.30
CA VAL A 93 1.13 -12.95 -20.16
C VAL A 93 2.33 -13.48 -19.35
N GLN A 94 2.39 -14.78 -19.04
CA GLN A 94 3.43 -15.40 -18.21
C GLN A 94 4.86 -15.22 -18.74
N ASN A 95 5.03 -14.94 -20.03
CA ASN A 95 6.34 -14.68 -20.65
C ASN A 95 6.82 -13.25 -20.43
N ILE A 96 5.91 -12.32 -20.15
CA ILE A 96 6.17 -10.89 -19.93
C ILE A 96 6.11 -10.57 -18.43
N CYS A 97 5.16 -11.16 -17.72
CA CYS A 97 4.88 -10.93 -16.30
C CYS A 97 5.35 -12.11 -15.46
N VAL A 98 6.36 -11.90 -14.62
CA VAL A 98 6.93 -12.93 -13.74
C VAL A 98 6.80 -12.52 -12.28
N PHE A 99 6.78 -13.51 -11.38
CA PHE A 99 6.55 -13.29 -9.94
C PHE A 99 7.59 -14.01 -9.11
N ALA A 100 8.23 -13.28 -8.18
CA ALA A 100 9.29 -13.78 -7.32
C ALA A 100 9.28 -13.10 -5.95
N SER A 101 9.91 -13.74 -4.95
CA SER A 101 10.08 -13.15 -3.62
C SER A 101 11.12 -12.01 -3.59
N SER A 102 11.98 -11.94 -4.59
CA SER A 102 12.97 -10.86 -4.78
C SER A 102 13.43 -10.83 -6.23
N THR A 103 14.05 -9.72 -6.62
CA THR A 103 14.67 -9.56 -7.95
C THR A 103 15.90 -8.68 -7.87
N ASN A 104 16.83 -8.85 -8.81
CA ASN A 104 17.97 -7.95 -9.05
C ASN A 104 17.88 -7.33 -10.45
N GLU A 105 16.79 -7.55 -11.19
CA GLU A 105 16.59 -6.99 -12.52
C GLU A 105 16.37 -5.47 -12.42
N LEU A 106 17.14 -4.70 -13.19
CA LEU A 106 17.02 -3.25 -13.21
C LEU A 106 15.81 -2.81 -14.01
N ALA A 107 14.99 -1.95 -13.41
CA ALA A 107 13.75 -1.44 -13.97
C ALA A 107 13.85 0.04 -14.40
N ASP A 108 13.06 0.39 -15.39
CA ASP A 108 12.81 1.78 -15.76
C ASP A 108 11.89 2.44 -14.72
N ILE A 109 10.94 1.64 -14.18
CA ILE A 109 9.94 2.10 -13.21
C ILE A 109 9.79 1.03 -12.14
N VAL A 110 9.81 1.45 -10.87
CA VAL A 110 9.37 0.63 -9.74
C VAL A 110 8.06 1.22 -9.24
N ILE A 111 7.02 0.43 -9.13
CA ILE A 111 5.76 0.86 -8.50
C ILE A 111 5.56 0.19 -7.14
N SER A 112 4.82 0.85 -6.26
CA SER A 112 4.29 0.25 -5.03
C SER A 112 2.93 0.90 -4.75
N VAL A 113 1.88 0.10 -4.85
CA VAL A 113 0.49 0.58 -4.80
C VAL A 113 -0.26 -0.14 -3.68
N ASP A 114 -0.82 0.62 -2.73
CA ASP A 114 -1.51 0.11 -1.53
C ASP A 114 -0.69 -0.96 -0.77
N ALA A 115 0.62 -0.76 -0.67
CA ALA A 115 1.53 -1.70 -0.02
C ALA A 115 2.48 -1.01 0.98
N PHE A 116 2.77 0.28 0.82
CA PHE A 116 3.78 0.98 1.61
C PHE A 116 3.43 1.05 3.10
N GLU A 117 2.15 1.17 3.44
CA GLU A 117 1.61 1.15 4.81
C GLU A 117 1.75 -0.20 5.51
N HIS A 118 2.07 -1.25 4.74
CA HIS A 118 2.22 -2.62 5.23
C HIS A 118 3.69 -3.05 5.43
N PHE A 119 4.65 -2.30 4.92
CA PHE A 119 6.07 -2.69 5.03
C PHE A 119 6.59 -2.57 6.46
N GLY A 120 7.20 -3.66 6.97
CA GLY A 120 7.78 -3.70 8.31
C GLY A 120 9.05 -2.83 8.45
N ASP A 121 9.85 -2.69 7.39
CA ASP A 121 11.01 -1.78 7.28
C ASP A 121 10.89 -0.90 6.03
N PRO A 122 10.08 0.17 6.07
CA PRO A 122 9.90 1.04 4.92
C PRO A 122 11.20 1.76 4.50
N ALA A 123 12.15 2.00 5.41
CA ALA A 123 13.45 2.57 5.06
C ALA A 123 14.30 1.58 4.26
N GLY A 124 14.31 0.31 4.65
CA GLY A 124 14.94 -0.78 3.90
C GLY A 124 14.34 -0.94 2.51
N ILE A 125 13.02 -0.88 2.41
CA ILE A 125 12.30 -0.97 1.14
C ILE A 125 12.69 0.17 0.18
N LEU A 126 12.80 1.41 0.64
CA LEU A 126 13.28 2.53 -0.19
C LEU A 126 14.70 2.30 -0.72
N ARG A 127 15.59 1.70 0.08
CA ARG A 127 16.94 1.32 -0.38
C ARG A 127 16.90 0.23 -1.45
N ILE A 128 16.05 -0.78 -1.26
CA ILE A 128 15.87 -1.86 -2.25
C ILE A 128 15.29 -1.28 -3.55
N MET A 129 14.23 -0.48 -3.48
CA MET A 129 13.65 0.18 -4.66
C MET A 129 14.70 1.01 -5.42
N ASN A 130 15.56 1.75 -4.70
CA ASN A 130 16.66 2.49 -5.34
C ASN A 130 17.66 1.56 -6.05
N SER A 131 18.00 0.41 -5.48
CA SER A 131 18.93 -0.54 -6.10
C SER A 131 18.37 -1.20 -7.38
N LEU A 132 17.05 -1.30 -7.48
CA LEU A 132 16.35 -1.85 -8.64
C LEU A 132 16.20 -0.84 -9.79
N LEU A 133 16.45 0.44 -9.57
CA LEU A 133 16.30 1.45 -10.61
C LEU A 133 17.52 1.51 -11.55
N LYS A 134 17.25 1.60 -12.85
CA LYS A 134 18.22 2.13 -13.83
C LYS A 134 18.61 3.57 -13.48
N SER A 135 19.66 4.11 -14.08
CA SER A 135 20.16 5.47 -13.77
C SER A 135 19.09 6.57 -13.94
N ALA A 136 18.28 6.49 -14.99
CA ALA A 136 17.18 7.43 -15.26
C ALA A 136 15.81 6.91 -14.79
N GLY A 137 15.78 5.85 -13.96
CA GLY A 137 14.55 5.24 -13.48
C GLY A 137 13.86 6.06 -12.40
N GLU A 138 12.60 5.73 -12.14
CA GLU A 138 11.78 6.38 -11.12
C GLU A 138 10.96 5.37 -10.30
N VAL A 139 10.62 5.75 -9.07
CA VAL A 139 9.68 5.02 -8.23
C VAL A 139 8.36 5.77 -8.17
N LEU A 140 7.26 5.09 -8.38
CA LEU A 140 5.90 5.60 -8.21
C LEU A 140 5.26 4.89 -7.02
N VAL A 141 4.93 5.64 -5.99
CA VAL A 141 4.30 5.11 -4.79
C VAL A 141 2.92 5.73 -4.62
N SER A 142 1.95 4.88 -4.36
CA SER A 142 0.62 5.30 -3.92
C SER A 142 0.20 4.46 -2.73
N PHE A 143 -0.19 5.08 -1.64
CA PHE A 143 -0.62 4.39 -0.43
C PHE A 143 -1.65 5.19 0.35
N GLY A 144 -2.42 4.49 1.16
CA GLY A 144 -3.42 5.06 2.04
C GLY A 144 -4.50 4.06 2.43
N PRO A 145 -5.26 4.40 3.45
CA PRO A 145 -5.22 5.65 4.24
C PRO A 145 -4.01 5.71 5.18
N THR A 146 -3.47 6.93 5.41
CA THR A 146 -2.39 7.16 6.38
C THR A 146 -2.90 7.05 7.82
N TRP A 147 -1.99 6.92 8.81
CA TRP A 147 -2.37 6.61 10.20
C TRP A 147 -3.39 7.57 10.81
N TYR A 148 -3.31 8.88 10.56
CA TYR A 148 -4.24 9.86 11.12
C TYR A 148 -5.54 10.04 10.32
N HIS A 149 -5.67 9.40 9.17
CA HIS A 149 -6.94 9.36 8.44
C HIS A 149 -8.05 8.73 9.30
N PRO A 150 -9.34 9.12 9.15
CA PRO A 150 -10.45 8.51 9.90
C PRO A 150 -10.47 6.98 9.87
N LEU A 151 -10.04 6.38 8.76
CA LEU A 151 -9.95 4.93 8.56
C LEU A 151 -8.49 4.41 8.55
N GLY A 152 -7.53 5.19 9.08
CA GLY A 152 -6.10 4.83 9.08
C GLY A 152 -5.75 3.59 9.89
N GLY A 153 -6.63 3.15 10.77
CA GLY A 153 -6.51 1.87 11.47
C GLY A 153 -6.89 0.66 10.61
N HIS A 154 -7.26 0.86 9.34
CA HIS A 154 -7.74 -0.21 8.47
C HIS A 154 -8.87 -1.02 9.14
N LEU A 155 -8.68 -2.34 9.30
CA LEU A 155 -9.65 -3.21 9.98
C LEU A 155 -10.02 -2.75 11.40
N PHE A 156 -9.13 -2.00 12.08
CA PHE A 156 -9.38 -1.48 13.43
C PHE A 156 -10.23 -0.20 13.47
N SER A 157 -10.58 0.35 12.32
CA SER A 157 -11.41 1.56 12.19
C SER A 157 -12.91 1.21 12.30
N VAL A 158 -13.32 0.69 13.45
CA VAL A 158 -14.72 0.33 13.78
C VAL A 158 -15.67 1.52 13.55
N PHE A 159 -15.17 2.73 13.80
CA PHE A 159 -15.72 4.03 13.43
C PHE A 159 -14.55 5.00 13.19
N PRO A 160 -14.77 6.18 12.61
CA PRO A 160 -13.69 7.13 12.34
C PRO A 160 -12.80 7.37 13.56
N TRP A 161 -11.48 7.21 13.36
CA TRP A 161 -10.43 7.36 14.39
C TRP A 161 -10.49 6.40 15.58
N ALA A 162 -11.25 5.30 15.52
CA ALA A 162 -11.27 4.31 16.60
C ALA A 162 -9.87 3.83 17.00
N HIS A 163 -8.97 3.67 16.04
CA HIS A 163 -7.57 3.26 16.24
C HIS A 163 -6.71 4.30 17.00
N LEU A 164 -7.12 5.56 17.08
CA LEU A 164 -6.48 6.59 17.89
C LEU A 164 -7.09 6.71 19.30
N ILE A 165 -8.34 6.28 19.47
CA ILE A 165 -9.11 6.40 20.72
C ILE A 165 -8.89 5.19 21.63
N PHE A 166 -8.84 3.99 21.05
CA PHE A 166 -8.67 2.73 21.77
C PHE A 166 -7.22 2.27 21.79
N SER A 167 -6.82 1.63 22.89
CA SER A 167 -5.48 1.06 22.98
C SER A 167 -5.29 -0.10 21.99
N GLU A 168 -4.08 -0.25 21.47
CA GLU A 168 -3.70 -1.38 20.61
C GLU A 168 -4.15 -2.72 21.20
N LYS A 169 -3.90 -2.94 22.50
CA LYS A 169 -4.32 -4.16 23.21
C LYS A 169 -5.83 -4.43 23.14
N ALA A 170 -6.65 -3.38 23.21
CA ALA A 170 -8.10 -3.53 23.13
C ALA A 170 -8.57 -3.84 21.71
N LEU A 171 -7.97 -3.20 20.71
CA LEU A 171 -8.25 -3.39 19.30
C LEU A 171 -7.79 -4.78 18.81
N ILE A 172 -6.59 -5.20 19.18
CA ILE A 172 -6.10 -6.56 18.90
C ILE A 172 -7.00 -7.62 19.51
N ARG A 173 -7.37 -7.45 20.79
CA ARG A 173 -8.31 -8.36 21.45
C ARG A 173 -9.69 -8.39 20.77
N TRP A 174 -10.19 -7.26 20.30
CA TRP A 174 -11.45 -7.20 19.57
C TRP A 174 -11.32 -7.96 18.24
N ARG A 175 -10.23 -7.73 17.50
CA ARG A 175 -9.93 -8.40 16.22
C ARG A 175 -9.76 -9.92 16.38
N SER A 176 -9.13 -10.39 17.45
CA SER A 176 -8.93 -11.83 17.71
C SER A 176 -10.24 -12.63 17.86
N GLY A 177 -11.37 -11.94 18.00
CA GLY A 177 -12.68 -12.57 18.01
C GLY A 177 -13.15 -13.05 16.62
N PHE A 178 -12.49 -12.66 15.52
CA PHE A 178 -12.87 -13.03 14.15
C PHE A 178 -11.66 -13.20 13.19
N LYS A 179 -10.43 -12.97 13.65
CA LYS A 179 -9.16 -13.28 12.95
C LYS A 179 -8.29 -14.15 13.84
N THR A 180 -7.71 -15.19 13.26
CA THR A 180 -6.96 -16.23 13.98
C THR A 180 -5.47 -16.26 13.61
N ASP A 181 -4.92 -15.15 13.11
CA ASP A 181 -3.50 -15.05 12.74
C ASP A 181 -2.53 -14.94 13.94
N GLY A 182 -3.05 -14.92 15.17
CA GLY A 182 -2.24 -14.88 16.39
C GLY A 182 -1.57 -13.54 16.67
N ALA A 183 -1.86 -12.49 15.90
CA ALA A 183 -1.26 -11.18 16.06
C ALA A 183 -1.54 -10.58 17.44
N THR A 184 -0.50 -10.04 18.07
CA THR A 184 -0.54 -9.35 19.38
C THR A 184 -0.30 -7.84 19.27
N ARG A 185 0.13 -7.37 18.09
CA ARG A 185 0.43 -5.97 17.78
C ARG A 185 -0.03 -5.63 16.35
N PHE A 186 -0.23 -4.34 16.07
CA PHE A 186 -0.60 -3.87 14.73
C PHE A 186 0.37 -4.32 13.63
N ARG A 187 1.67 -4.30 13.89
CA ARG A 187 2.69 -4.74 12.92
C ARG A 187 2.67 -6.24 12.60
N GLU A 188 2.03 -7.06 13.43
CA GLU A 188 1.97 -8.51 13.32
C GLU A 188 0.71 -9.01 12.64
N VAL A 189 -0.27 -8.12 12.36
CA VAL A 189 -1.49 -8.53 11.66
C VAL A 189 -1.17 -8.96 10.22
N ALA A 190 -1.99 -9.82 9.67
CA ALA A 190 -1.87 -10.22 8.27
C ALA A 190 -1.81 -8.98 7.36
N GLY A 191 -0.76 -8.88 6.56
CA GLY A 191 -0.43 -7.70 5.77
C GLY A 191 0.41 -6.64 6.49
N GLY A 192 0.53 -6.69 7.83
CA GLY A 192 1.21 -5.65 8.62
C GLY A 192 0.40 -4.37 8.74
N LEU A 193 0.80 -3.49 9.66
CA LEU A 193 0.32 -2.11 9.75
C LEU A 193 1.41 -1.28 10.43
N ASN A 194 2.14 -0.47 9.65
CA ASN A 194 3.32 0.27 10.12
C ASN A 194 2.99 1.67 10.66
N GLN A 195 1.71 2.04 10.66
CA GLN A 195 1.22 3.32 11.19
C GLN A 195 1.85 4.54 10.49
N ILE A 196 2.11 4.43 9.18
CA ILE A 196 2.76 5.48 8.41
C ILE A 196 1.93 6.76 8.39
N THR A 197 2.57 7.90 8.67
CA THR A 197 2.02 9.24 8.51
C THR A 197 2.68 9.93 7.32
N ILE A 198 2.13 11.03 6.82
CA ILE A 198 2.73 11.80 5.73
C ILE A 198 4.09 12.33 6.16
N ALA A 199 4.19 12.90 7.37
CA ALA A 199 5.44 13.43 7.91
C ALA A 199 6.51 12.34 8.04
N LYS A 200 6.12 11.12 8.52
CA LYS A 200 7.05 9.99 8.63
C LYS A 200 7.52 9.50 7.26
N PHE A 201 6.63 9.48 6.27
CA PHE A 201 7.01 9.14 4.90
C PHE A 201 8.00 10.16 4.32
N GLU A 202 7.74 11.47 4.47
CA GLU A 202 8.65 12.53 4.04
C GLU A 202 10.04 12.39 4.71
N GLU A 203 10.08 12.10 6.01
CA GLU A 203 11.32 11.84 6.77
C GLU A 203 12.08 10.62 6.22
N LEU A 204 11.38 9.50 5.99
CA LEU A 204 11.96 8.28 5.44
C LEU A 204 12.58 8.53 4.05
N VAL A 205 11.88 9.25 3.18
CA VAL A 205 12.41 9.61 1.86
C VAL A 205 13.61 10.54 2.00
N ALA A 206 13.55 11.52 2.91
CA ALA A 206 14.67 12.43 3.16
C ALA A 206 15.94 11.70 3.63
N GLY A 207 15.80 10.64 4.41
CA GLY A 207 16.90 9.78 4.89
C GLY A 207 17.33 8.67 3.90
N SER A 208 16.69 8.56 2.73
CA SER A 208 16.94 7.51 1.75
C SER A 208 17.83 7.98 0.59
N PRO A 209 18.36 7.06 -0.24
CA PRO A 209 19.07 7.42 -1.48
C PRO A 209 18.15 7.95 -2.60
N LEU A 210 16.85 8.07 -2.32
CA LEU A 210 15.86 8.65 -3.21
C LEU A 210 15.50 10.07 -2.77
N ARG A 211 14.93 10.87 -3.68
CA ARG A 211 14.34 12.18 -3.39
C ARG A 211 12.96 12.29 -3.99
N LEU A 212 12.10 13.08 -3.35
CA LEU A 212 10.80 13.45 -3.89
C LEU A 212 10.98 14.32 -5.15
N ALA A 213 10.45 13.84 -6.26
CA ALA A 213 10.31 14.62 -7.50
C ALA A 213 8.92 15.26 -7.58
N SER A 214 7.89 14.58 -7.04
CA SER A 214 6.55 15.14 -6.81
C SER A 214 5.88 14.44 -5.63
N LEU A 215 4.99 15.16 -4.95
CA LEU A 215 4.12 14.66 -3.89
C LEU A 215 2.74 15.26 -4.09
N GLU A 216 1.75 14.41 -4.21
CA GLU A 216 0.34 14.78 -4.27
C GLU A 216 -0.38 14.15 -3.07
N LEU A 217 -1.11 14.97 -2.33
CA LEU A 217 -1.93 14.57 -1.20
C LEU A 217 -3.39 14.69 -1.63
N VAL A 218 -4.01 13.56 -2.00
CA VAL A 218 -5.41 13.52 -2.45
C VAL A 218 -6.31 13.66 -1.23
N PRO A 219 -7.13 14.71 -1.13
CA PRO A 219 -7.99 14.92 0.03
C PRO A 219 -9.16 13.94 0.07
N ILE A 220 -9.67 13.69 1.27
CA ILE A 220 -11.00 13.11 1.44
C ILE A 220 -12.01 14.07 0.82
N GLU A 221 -12.82 13.62 -0.14
CA GLU A 221 -13.73 14.48 -0.91
C GLU A 221 -14.61 15.39 -0.02
N LYS A 222 -15.22 14.81 1.01
CA LYS A 222 -16.07 15.55 1.96
C LYS A 222 -15.30 16.58 2.84
N LEU A 223 -13.98 16.47 2.92
CA LEU A 223 -13.11 17.32 3.72
C LEU A 223 -12.21 18.22 2.87
N ARG A 224 -12.43 18.28 1.55
CA ARG A 224 -11.57 18.99 0.61
C ARG A 224 -11.36 20.46 0.98
N LEU A 225 -12.41 21.15 1.44
CA LEU A 225 -12.32 22.55 1.88
C LEU A 225 -11.50 22.74 3.15
N LEU A 226 -11.35 21.71 3.96
CA LEU A 226 -10.55 21.73 5.19
C LEU A 226 -9.10 21.28 4.96
N HIS A 227 -8.79 20.77 3.75
CA HIS A 227 -7.47 20.24 3.43
C HIS A 227 -6.45 21.37 3.22
N ASN A 228 -5.47 21.43 4.10
CA ASN A 228 -4.37 22.39 4.05
C ASN A 228 -3.13 21.80 4.75
N ARG A 229 -2.04 22.56 4.82
CA ARG A 229 -0.77 22.11 5.41
C ARG A 229 -0.89 21.65 6.88
N LEU A 230 -1.80 22.22 7.66
CA LEU A 230 -1.97 21.90 9.09
C LEU A 230 -2.87 20.67 9.29
N THR A 231 -3.84 20.47 8.40
CA THR A 231 -4.85 19.40 8.50
C THR A 231 -4.56 18.19 7.62
N ARG A 232 -3.54 18.26 6.77
CA ARG A 232 -3.23 17.23 5.74
C ARG A 232 -3.15 15.81 6.30
N GLU A 233 -2.61 15.62 7.49
CA GLU A 233 -2.49 14.29 8.14
C GLU A 233 -3.85 13.65 8.38
N PHE A 234 -4.89 14.43 8.64
CA PHE A 234 -6.24 13.96 8.96
C PHE A 234 -7.18 13.95 7.76
N THR A 235 -6.86 14.70 6.73
CA THR A 235 -7.75 14.97 5.60
C THR A 235 -7.25 14.37 4.28
N THR A 236 -6.08 13.72 4.24
CA THR A 236 -5.57 13.04 3.06
C THR A 236 -6.12 11.62 2.98
N SER A 237 -6.74 11.28 1.87
CA SER A 237 -7.21 9.92 1.56
C SER A 237 -6.09 9.05 1.01
N VAL A 238 -5.34 9.56 0.02
CA VAL A 238 -4.28 8.85 -0.68
C VAL A 238 -3.05 9.76 -0.82
N VAL A 239 -1.89 9.21 -0.56
CA VAL A 239 -0.60 9.81 -0.87
C VAL A 239 -0.12 9.25 -2.20
N ARG A 240 0.21 10.10 -3.16
CA ARG A 240 0.85 9.74 -4.43
C ARG A 240 2.19 10.45 -4.52
N CYS A 241 3.22 9.75 -4.88
CA CYS A 241 4.50 10.41 -5.09
C CYS A 241 5.33 9.77 -6.19
N ARG A 242 6.22 10.58 -6.72
CA ARG A 242 7.28 10.16 -7.63
C ARG A 242 8.61 10.41 -6.96
N LEU A 243 9.43 9.36 -6.89
CA LEU A 243 10.77 9.42 -6.33
C LEU A 243 11.79 9.14 -7.45
N VAL A 244 12.94 9.78 -7.37
CA VAL A 244 14.07 9.57 -8.27
C VAL A 244 15.36 9.45 -7.47
N LYS A 245 16.40 8.87 -8.07
CA LYS A 245 17.72 8.78 -7.41
C LYS A 245 18.22 10.16 -7.00
N ARG A 246 18.86 10.23 -5.84
CA ARG A 246 19.68 11.41 -5.51
C ARG A 246 20.92 11.40 -6.41
N THR A 247 21.17 12.49 -7.08
CA THR A 247 22.41 12.77 -7.81
C THR A 247 23.49 13.20 -6.84
#